data_5c45694a83a32e2e8b679818c3ffa836
#
_entry.id   5c45694a83a32e2e8b679818c3ffa836
#
_cell.length_a   1.000
_cell.length_b   1.000
_cell.length_c   1.000
_cell.angle_alpha   90.00
_cell.angle_beta   90.00
_cell.angle_gamma   90.00
#
_symmetry.space_group_name_H-M   'P 1'
#
loop_
_entity.id
_entity.type
_entity.pdbx_description
1 polymer ?
#
loop_
_entity_poly.entity_id
_entity_poly.type
_entity_poly.pdbx_seq_one_letter_code
_entity_poly.pdbx_strand_id
1 'polypeptide(L)'
;MLAPKEEKTFHYIIGLCDGKQELISACKEIFEQAPLIIKKSRSSLSGYTLRTGCPEKRIEGVMNFWAEKQVRFCSLGKKAVRVNAQLGMAMLNYDVKSAKAVIDECVAHQYSDGHAVLTWYPYLEPNIYSDPSMWLILAVCEYVKETGDTKYLHKQIAYLDGGKDSVYEHLKKAVAWYDLPENYGEHGLPRIHHADWNDALNIPDEKAESVFMGMGICWAYGELAALARFIGDIPFAEVLELRKTALAKTVNETSYNGEYYVRAFSKYGVVGDRSDENGGKIYVNPQSWAILADIVPAERLASVLGAIDGMETKEGIPLCSPPYAAYDERVGRMSGMLPGVYENGGIYNHAGCFKIMADCKLHRTEQAVGTFLKILPDGESNPSRLTTTEPYVFTNCYLKHPSVDMQVGFSWQTGTSAWGLKCYYEGILGLRRTYEGLKIEPVLPDSWKSVSAERVYRGNRLVIRYRNEQSGTVRLIVDGEPVEGNTVPAFSDSGTHIVEVCC
;
A
#
# COMPACT_ATOMS: atom_id res chain seq x y z
N MET A 1 -13.33 -44.83 -17.46
CA MET A 1 -14.34 -43.99 -18.15
C MET A 1 -15.57 -43.96 -17.25
N LEU A 2 -16.22 -42.79 -17.14
CA LEU A 2 -17.48 -42.63 -16.43
C LEU A 2 -18.63 -43.01 -17.38
N ALA A 3 -19.67 -43.61 -16.85
CA ALA A 3 -20.91 -43.85 -17.60
C ALA A 3 -21.66 -42.51 -17.79
N PRO A 4 -22.60 -42.41 -18.76
CA PRO A 4 -23.41 -41.21 -18.92
C PRO A 4 -24.14 -40.86 -17.61
N LYS A 5 -23.96 -39.62 -17.09
CA LYS A 5 -24.48 -39.14 -15.81
C LYS A 5 -23.81 -39.71 -14.55
N GLU A 6 -22.74 -40.48 -14.68
CA GLU A 6 -21.94 -40.93 -13.54
C GLU A 6 -21.01 -39.78 -13.10
N GLU A 7 -21.03 -39.42 -11.80
CA GLU A 7 -20.14 -38.42 -11.19
C GLU A 7 -19.19 -39.12 -10.22
N LYS A 8 -17.91 -38.75 -10.27
CA LYS A 8 -16.91 -39.18 -9.28
C LYS A 8 -16.18 -37.94 -8.74
N THR A 9 -16.12 -37.86 -7.44
CA THR A 9 -15.38 -36.81 -6.75
C THR A 9 -14.03 -37.36 -6.30
N PHE A 10 -12.98 -36.63 -6.62
CA PHE A 10 -11.61 -36.88 -6.16
C PHE A 10 -11.14 -35.76 -5.28
N HIS A 11 -10.47 -36.10 -4.17
CA HIS A 11 -9.82 -35.15 -3.30
C HIS A 11 -8.30 -35.30 -3.44
N TYR A 12 -7.61 -34.17 -3.59
CA TYR A 12 -6.15 -34.12 -3.65
C TYR A 12 -5.66 -33.26 -2.50
N ILE A 13 -4.55 -33.67 -1.90
CA ILE A 13 -3.81 -32.88 -0.91
C ILE A 13 -2.48 -32.51 -1.54
N ILE A 14 -2.16 -31.21 -1.51
CA ILE A 14 -0.87 -30.69 -1.92
C ILE A 14 -0.29 -29.94 -0.72
N GLY A 15 0.94 -30.29 -0.33
CA GLY A 15 1.60 -29.67 0.82
C GLY A 15 3.10 -29.92 0.83
N LEU A 16 3.80 -29.29 1.76
CA LEU A 16 5.22 -29.47 2.04
C LEU A 16 5.36 -29.99 3.47
N CYS A 17 6.25 -30.97 3.66
CA CYS A 17 6.59 -31.55 4.98
C CYS A 17 8.07 -31.83 5.03
N ASP A 18 8.66 -31.79 6.23
CA ASP A 18 10.09 -32.00 6.43
C ASP A 18 10.50 -33.49 6.34
N GLY A 19 9.54 -34.42 6.36
CA GLY A 19 9.81 -35.85 6.30
C GLY A 19 8.65 -36.71 5.81
N LYS A 20 9.00 -37.89 5.23
CA LYS A 20 8.04 -38.85 4.66
C LYS A 20 7.00 -39.34 5.68
N GLN A 21 7.41 -39.55 6.94
CA GLN A 21 6.51 -40.06 7.98
C GLN A 21 5.49 -39.00 8.40
N GLU A 22 5.92 -37.76 8.51
CA GLU A 22 5.06 -36.61 8.79
C GLU A 22 4.06 -36.38 7.65
N LEU A 23 4.51 -36.49 6.40
CA LEU A 23 3.62 -36.42 5.23
C LEU A 23 2.51 -37.45 5.29
N ILE A 24 2.84 -38.71 5.59
CA ILE A 24 1.83 -39.80 5.66
C ILE A 24 0.82 -39.57 6.78
N SER A 25 1.27 -39.12 7.96
CA SER A 25 0.39 -38.79 9.07
C SER A 25 -0.53 -37.60 8.74
N ALA A 26 0.04 -36.51 8.24
CA ALA A 26 -0.70 -35.33 7.85
C ALA A 26 -1.74 -35.63 6.74
N CYS A 27 -1.38 -36.41 5.74
CA CYS A 27 -2.30 -36.81 4.68
C CYS A 27 -3.49 -37.59 5.24
N LYS A 28 -3.26 -38.58 6.12
CA LYS A 28 -4.35 -39.38 6.74
C LYS A 28 -5.31 -38.47 7.53
N GLU A 29 -4.78 -37.65 8.39
CA GLU A 29 -5.57 -36.73 9.21
C GLU A 29 -6.40 -35.76 8.36
N ILE A 30 -5.76 -35.14 7.33
CA ILE A 30 -6.43 -34.19 6.44
C ILE A 30 -7.51 -34.90 5.61
N PHE A 31 -7.30 -36.14 5.13
CA PHE A 31 -8.32 -36.87 4.39
C PHE A 31 -9.54 -37.23 5.26
N GLU A 32 -9.31 -37.63 6.52
CA GLU A 32 -10.41 -37.93 7.46
C GLU A 32 -11.22 -36.65 7.77
N GLN A 33 -10.56 -35.49 7.85
CA GLN A 33 -11.19 -34.21 8.16
C GLN A 33 -11.61 -33.41 6.90
N ALA A 34 -11.34 -33.89 5.69
CA ALA A 34 -11.56 -33.14 4.44
C ALA A 34 -12.98 -32.54 4.32
N PRO A 35 -14.09 -33.24 4.60
CA PRO A 35 -15.42 -32.64 4.52
C PRO A 35 -15.59 -31.45 5.47
N LEU A 36 -15.04 -31.56 6.69
CA LEU A 36 -15.10 -30.49 7.70
C LEU A 36 -14.21 -29.31 7.31
N ILE A 37 -13.00 -29.57 6.82
CA ILE A 37 -12.05 -28.55 6.35
C ILE A 37 -12.67 -27.79 5.17
N ILE A 38 -13.23 -28.49 4.18
CA ILE A 38 -13.89 -27.88 3.01
C ILE A 38 -15.09 -27.03 3.46
N LYS A 39 -15.92 -27.53 4.38
CA LYS A 39 -17.05 -26.80 4.93
C LYS A 39 -16.60 -25.53 5.67
N LYS A 40 -15.57 -25.63 6.54
CA LYS A 40 -14.99 -24.49 7.26
C LYS A 40 -14.39 -23.47 6.31
N SER A 41 -13.65 -23.92 5.29
CA SER A 41 -13.07 -23.01 4.29
C SER A 41 -14.15 -22.29 3.49
N ARG A 42 -15.22 -22.97 3.07
CA ARG A 42 -16.35 -22.34 2.38
C ARG A 42 -17.06 -21.32 3.29
N SER A 43 -17.30 -21.64 4.56
CA SER A 43 -17.93 -20.71 5.50
C SER A 43 -17.01 -19.54 5.83
N SER A 44 -15.69 -19.73 5.95
CA SER A 44 -14.75 -18.63 6.15
C SER A 44 -14.65 -17.72 4.92
N LEU A 45 -14.70 -18.29 3.72
CA LEU A 45 -14.73 -17.50 2.47
C LEU A 45 -16.06 -16.76 2.26
N SER A 46 -17.17 -17.30 2.78
CA SER A 46 -18.46 -16.61 2.76
C SER A 46 -18.62 -15.59 3.88
N GLY A 47 -17.73 -15.61 4.88
CA GLY A 47 -17.72 -14.69 6.01
C GLY A 47 -17.03 -13.35 5.74
N TYR A 48 -16.29 -13.24 4.63
CA TYR A 48 -15.73 -11.96 4.22
C TYR A 48 -16.86 -11.03 3.76
N THR A 49 -16.96 -9.88 4.43
CA THR A 49 -18.07 -8.95 4.27
C THR A 49 -17.72 -7.73 3.43
N LEU A 50 -16.52 -7.68 2.89
CA LEU A 50 -16.15 -6.60 1.98
C LEU A 50 -16.76 -6.88 0.60
N ARG A 51 -17.74 -6.07 0.22
CA ARG A 51 -18.49 -6.19 -1.04
C ARG A 51 -18.68 -4.82 -1.65
N THR A 52 -18.85 -4.79 -2.94
CA THR A 52 -19.24 -3.59 -3.67
C THR A 52 -20.26 -3.90 -4.75
N GLY A 53 -21.20 -2.96 -4.97
CA GLY A 53 -22.03 -2.89 -6.16
C GLY A 53 -21.63 -1.61 -6.92
N CYS A 54 -21.13 -1.76 -8.13
CA CYS A 54 -20.57 -0.68 -8.91
C CYS A 54 -21.13 -0.74 -10.34
N PRO A 55 -21.43 0.40 -11.01
CA PRO A 55 -21.80 0.43 -12.43
C PRO A 55 -20.73 -0.19 -13.34
N GLU A 56 -19.45 -0.04 -12.98
CA GLU A 56 -18.33 -0.67 -13.69
C GLU A 56 -18.15 -2.12 -13.22
N LYS A 57 -18.75 -3.06 -13.98
CA LYS A 57 -18.79 -4.49 -13.60
C LYS A 57 -17.44 -5.18 -13.55
N ARG A 58 -16.44 -4.65 -14.24
CA ARG A 58 -15.05 -5.14 -14.18
C ARG A 58 -14.48 -4.97 -12.77
N ILE A 59 -14.70 -3.81 -12.14
CA ILE A 59 -14.31 -3.56 -10.75
C ILE A 59 -15.00 -4.52 -9.80
N GLU A 60 -16.31 -4.69 -9.96
CA GLU A 60 -17.14 -5.58 -9.13
C GLU A 60 -16.61 -7.02 -9.14
N GLY A 61 -16.26 -7.54 -10.33
CA GLY A 61 -15.71 -8.88 -10.48
C GLY A 61 -14.37 -9.07 -9.78
N VAL A 62 -13.46 -8.10 -9.89
CA VAL A 62 -12.15 -8.17 -9.22
C VAL A 62 -12.28 -7.99 -7.71
N MET A 63 -12.97 -6.93 -7.26
CA MET A 63 -13.03 -6.56 -5.84
C MET A 63 -13.82 -7.57 -5.00
N ASN A 64 -14.94 -8.11 -5.51
CA ASN A 64 -15.78 -9.05 -4.75
C ASN A 64 -15.22 -10.46 -4.66
N PHE A 65 -14.29 -10.84 -5.54
CA PHE A 65 -13.88 -12.25 -5.65
C PHE A 65 -12.36 -12.47 -5.56
N TRP A 66 -11.54 -11.59 -6.09
CA TRP A 66 -10.12 -11.88 -6.31
C TRP A 66 -9.17 -11.04 -5.45
N ALA A 67 -9.46 -9.76 -5.24
CA ALA A 67 -8.54 -8.84 -4.55
C ALA A 67 -8.16 -9.33 -3.15
N GLU A 68 -9.15 -9.70 -2.31
CA GLU A 68 -8.89 -10.22 -0.95
C GLU A 68 -8.05 -11.51 -0.98
N LYS A 69 -8.33 -12.42 -1.92
CA LYS A 69 -7.61 -13.69 -2.04
C LYS A 69 -6.14 -13.47 -2.41
N GLN A 70 -5.87 -12.53 -3.32
CA GLN A 70 -4.51 -12.20 -3.68
C GLN A 70 -3.75 -11.56 -2.52
N VAL A 71 -4.34 -10.60 -1.81
CA VAL A 71 -3.73 -10.00 -0.62
C VAL A 71 -3.37 -11.07 0.41
N ARG A 72 -4.29 -12.00 0.68
CA ARG A 72 -4.06 -13.12 1.59
C ARG A 72 -2.94 -14.03 1.09
N PHE A 73 -2.95 -14.40 -0.18
CA PHE A 73 -1.89 -15.23 -0.78
C PHE A 73 -0.53 -14.55 -0.64
N CYS A 74 -0.43 -13.26 -0.96
CA CYS A 74 0.82 -12.51 -0.82
C CYS A 74 1.35 -12.52 0.62
N SER A 75 0.48 -12.52 1.63
CA SER A 75 0.90 -12.54 3.04
C SER A 75 1.48 -13.88 3.50
N LEU A 76 1.24 -14.96 2.76
CA LEU A 76 1.76 -16.30 3.07
C LEU A 76 3.12 -16.58 2.41
N GLY A 77 3.49 -15.84 1.38
CA GLY A 77 4.72 -16.02 0.62
C GLY A 77 5.97 -15.43 1.28
N LYS A 78 6.73 -14.67 0.51
CA LYS A 78 7.92 -13.95 1.01
C LYS A 78 7.53 -13.06 2.20
N LYS A 79 8.34 -13.12 3.27
CA LYS A 79 8.14 -12.30 4.46
C LYS A 79 9.09 -11.11 4.45
N ALA A 80 8.52 -9.92 4.40
CA ALA A 80 9.24 -8.67 4.36
C ALA A 80 8.45 -7.58 5.10
N VAL A 81 9.08 -6.76 5.95
CA VAL A 81 8.36 -5.71 6.70
C VAL A 81 7.62 -4.78 5.75
N ARG A 82 8.29 -4.27 4.70
CA ARG A 82 7.68 -3.39 3.70
C ARG A 82 6.38 -3.97 3.13
N VAL A 83 6.45 -5.19 2.60
CA VAL A 83 5.32 -5.79 1.88
C VAL A 83 4.24 -6.24 2.86
N ASN A 84 4.61 -6.92 3.94
CA ASN A 84 3.66 -7.46 4.91
C ASN A 84 2.93 -6.35 5.69
N ALA A 85 3.59 -5.24 6.01
CA ALA A 85 2.92 -4.07 6.60
C ALA A 85 1.82 -3.54 5.66
N GLN A 86 2.10 -3.37 4.37
CA GLN A 86 1.13 -2.93 3.37
C GLN A 86 -0.03 -3.94 3.21
N LEU A 87 0.28 -5.25 3.17
CA LEU A 87 -0.74 -6.31 3.14
C LEU A 87 -1.61 -6.29 4.40
N GLY A 88 -1.00 -6.11 5.57
CA GLY A 88 -1.71 -5.94 6.84
C GLY A 88 -2.69 -4.77 6.80
N MET A 89 -2.25 -3.60 6.34
CA MET A 89 -3.12 -2.43 6.17
C MET A 89 -4.33 -2.71 5.24
N ALA A 90 -4.13 -3.44 4.15
CA ALA A 90 -5.21 -3.81 3.25
C ALA A 90 -6.18 -4.81 3.90
N MET A 91 -5.66 -5.83 4.61
CA MET A 91 -6.45 -6.82 5.33
C MET A 91 -7.36 -6.22 6.40
N LEU A 92 -6.98 -5.08 6.99
CA LEU A 92 -7.83 -4.37 7.96
C LEU A 92 -9.23 -4.07 7.41
N ASN A 93 -9.42 -4.00 6.09
CA ASN A 93 -10.73 -3.78 5.50
C ASN A 93 -11.68 -4.98 5.62
N TYR A 94 -11.16 -6.23 5.84
CA TYR A 94 -11.98 -7.43 5.77
C TYR A 94 -11.59 -8.56 6.75
N ASP A 95 -10.34 -8.62 7.23
CA ASP A 95 -9.84 -9.66 8.16
C ASP A 95 -8.86 -9.05 9.17
N VAL A 96 -9.42 -8.33 10.15
CA VAL A 96 -8.66 -7.64 11.21
C VAL A 96 -7.79 -8.61 12.01
N LYS A 97 -8.24 -9.85 12.21
CA LYS A 97 -7.49 -10.86 12.97
C LYS A 97 -6.20 -11.25 12.24
N SER A 98 -6.29 -11.57 10.95
CA SER A 98 -5.11 -11.89 10.15
C SER A 98 -4.22 -10.65 9.94
N ALA A 99 -4.81 -9.47 9.75
CA ALA A 99 -4.08 -8.20 9.68
C ALA A 99 -3.21 -7.98 10.92
N LYS A 100 -3.81 -8.16 12.12
CA LYS A 100 -3.09 -8.03 13.39
C LYS A 100 -1.91 -8.99 13.48
N ALA A 101 -2.10 -10.26 13.09
CA ALA A 101 -1.03 -11.26 13.13
C ALA A 101 0.14 -10.88 12.20
N VAL A 102 -0.16 -10.38 11.00
CA VAL A 102 0.84 -9.92 10.03
C VAL A 102 1.58 -8.67 10.56
N ILE A 103 0.87 -7.74 11.19
CA ILE A 103 1.48 -6.54 11.79
C ILE A 103 2.34 -6.92 12.99
N ASP A 104 1.88 -7.82 13.86
CA ASP A 104 2.66 -8.34 15.00
C ASP A 104 3.99 -8.96 14.52
N GLU A 105 3.94 -9.71 13.42
CA GLU A 105 5.12 -10.32 12.81
C GLU A 105 6.09 -9.25 12.28
N CYS A 106 5.58 -8.17 11.68
CA CYS A 106 6.41 -7.04 11.25
C CYS A 106 7.09 -6.33 12.44
N VAL A 107 6.35 -6.09 13.54
CA VAL A 107 6.90 -5.45 14.75
C VAL A 107 8.02 -6.32 15.35
N ALA A 108 7.85 -7.64 15.38
CA ALA A 108 8.86 -8.58 15.89
C ALA A 108 10.15 -8.66 15.04
N HIS A 109 10.14 -8.06 13.84
CA HIS A 109 11.29 -8.01 12.94
C HIS A 109 11.93 -6.60 12.87
N GLN A 110 11.79 -5.84 13.95
CA GLN A 110 12.53 -4.63 14.23
C GLN A 110 13.72 -4.95 15.15
N TYR A 111 14.84 -4.29 14.93
CA TYR A 111 16.00 -4.33 15.83
C TYR A 111 15.83 -3.36 17.00
N SER A 112 16.57 -3.59 18.09
CA SER A 112 16.48 -2.79 19.31
C SER A 112 16.93 -1.33 19.15
N ASP A 113 17.69 -1.01 18.10
CA ASP A 113 18.07 0.36 17.72
C ASP A 113 16.96 1.12 16.97
N GLY A 114 15.93 0.42 16.51
CA GLY A 114 14.73 1.00 15.88
C GLY A 114 14.61 0.78 14.38
N HIS A 115 15.67 0.31 13.67
CA HIS A 115 15.48 -0.06 12.27
C HIS A 115 14.75 -1.39 12.12
N ALA A 116 13.98 -1.57 11.05
CA ALA A 116 13.32 -2.81 10.74
C ALA A 116 13.98 -3.48 9.54
N VAL A 117 14.08 -4.81 9.57
CA VAL A 117 14.67 -5.59 8.47
C VAL A 117 13.76 -5.55 7.24
N LEU A 118 14.34 -5.52 6.04
CA LEU A 118 13.52 -5.62 4.83
C LEU A 118 12.85 -6.98 4.74
N THR A 119 13.60 -8.07 4.73
CA THR A 119 13.13 -9.45 4.52
C THR A 119 13.65 -10.37 5.62
N TRP A 120 12.82 -11.31 6.10
CA TRP A 120 13.26 -12.35 7.06
C TRP A 120 12.94 -13.77 6.58
N TYR A 121 12.21 -13.95 5.49
CA TYR A 121 11.98 -15.24 4.86
C TYR A 121 11.94 -15.07 3.32
N PRO A 122 12.63 -15.92 2.54
CA PRO A 122 13.33 -17.17 2.93
C PRO A 122 14.71 -16.99 3.57
N TYR A 123 15.20 -15.76 3.65
CA TYR A 123 16.48 -15.43 4.30
C TYR A 123 16.36 -14.09 5.02
N LEU A 124 17.20 -13.90 6.04
CA LEU A 124 17.31 -12.62 6.72
C LEU A 124 18.18 -11.68 5.87
N GLU A 125 17.62 -10.54 5.45
CA GLU A 125 18.34 -9.53 4.67
C GLU A 125 19.37 -8.79 5.56
N PRO A 126 20.67 -8.86 5.24
CA PRO A 126 21.71 -8.24 6.08
C PRO A 126 21.86 -6.73 5.84
N ASN A 127 21.36 -6.22 4.70
CA ASN A 127 21.51 -4.83 4.35
C ASN A 127 20.39 -3.97 4.94
N ILE A 128 20.74 -2.74 5.32
CA ILE A 128 19.79 -1.75 5.81
C ILE A 128 19.07 -1.11 4.61
N TYR A 129 17.76 -1.14 4.65
CA TYR A 129 16.87 -0.39 3.76
C TYR A 129 16.22 0.74 4.54
N SER A 130 16.00 1.87 3.90
CA SER A 130 15.54 3.06 4.61
C SER A 130 14.05 3.09 4.92
N ASP A 131 13.23 2.31 4.21
CA ASP A 131 11.76 2.41 4.30
C ASP A 131 11.05 1.44 5.27
N PRO A 132 11.59 0.28 5.71
CA PRO A 132 10.82 -0.69 6.48
C PRO A 132 10.23 -0.14 7.78
N SER A 133 10.98 0.67 8.54
CA SER A 133 10.51 1.26 9.80
C SER A 133 9.37 2.26 9.60
N MET A 134 9.33 2.97 8.48
CA MET A 134 8.22 3.84 8.09
C MET A 134 6.92 3.04 7.90
N TRP A 135 6.99 1.91 7.17
CA TRP A 135 5.83 1.05 6.95
C TRP A 135 5.30 0.44 8.24
N LEU A 136 6.19 0.14 9.18
CA LEU A 136 5.81 -0.35 10.51
C LEU A 136 4.96 0.68 11.26
N ILE A 137 5.40 1.95 11.29
CA ILE A 137 4.64 3.05 11.90
C ILE A 137 3.25 3.15 11.27
N LEU A 138 3.17 3.21 9.93
CA LEU A 138 1.91 3.36 9.21
C LEU A 138 0.96 2.18 9.50
N ALA A 139 1.45 0.94 9.51
CA ALA A 139 0.60 -0.23 9.73
C ALA A 139 0.01 -0.28 11.14
N VAL A 140 0.77 0.09 12.16
CA VAL A 140 0.27 0.14 13.54
C VAL A 140 -0.76 1.27 13.71
N CYS A 141 -0.50 2.47 13.15
CA CYS A 141 -1.47 3.57 13.17
C CYS A 141 -2.79 3.16 12.51
N GLU A 142 -2.73 2.53 11.33
CA GLU A 142 -3.91 2.05 10.61
C GLU A 142 -4.69 0.97 11.40
N TYR A 143 -3.97 0.07 12.10
CA TYR A 143 -4.60 -0.92 12.97
C TYR A 143 -5.41 -0.26 14.10
N VAL A 144 -4.83 0.73 14.79
CA VAL A 144 -5.52 1.42 15.88
C VAL A 144 -6.72 2.23 15.36
N LYS A 145 -6.61 2.89 14.20
CA LYS A 145 -7.73 3.58 13.55
C LYS A 145 -8.87 2.61 13.21
N GLU A 146 -8.55 1.44 12.66
CA GLU A 146 -9.57 0.44 12.31
C GLU A 146 -10.28 -0.13 13.51
N THR A 147 -9.54 -0.44 14.58
CA THR A 147 -10.07 -1.22 15.70
C THR A 147 -10.48 -0.40 16.92
N GLY A 148 -9.88 0.78 17.09
CA GLY A 148 -9.94 1.52 18.35
C GLY A 148 -9.19 0.85 19.52
N ASP A 149 -8.43 -0.24 19.25
CA ASP A 149 -7.74 -1.03 20.28
C ASP A 149 -6.44 -0.36 20.73
N THR A 150 -6.55 0.60 21.64
CA THR A 150 -5.37 1.26 22.25
C THR A 150 -4.59 0.33 23.18
N LYS A 151 -5.20 -0.75 23.69
CA LYS A 151 -4.49 -1.74 24.54
C LYS A 151 -3.39 -2.45 23.76
N TYR A 152 -3.56 -2.58 22.45
CA TYR A 152 -2.54 -3.15 21.57
C TYR A 152 -1.20 -2.44 21.69
N LEU A 153 -1.19 -1.13 21.89
CA LEU A 153 0.02 -0.32 22.04
C LEU A 153 0.88 -0.72 23.26
N HIS A 154 0.28 -1.35 24.26
CA HIS A 154 0.97 -1.84 25.47
C HIS A 154 1.44 -3.30 25.33
N LYS A 155 1.09 -3.99 24.25
CA LYS A 155 1.51 -5.36 24.00
C LYS A 155 3.03 -5.42 23.90
N GLN A 156 3.62 -6.33 24.70
CA GLN A 156 5.07 -6.59 24.66
C GLN A 156 5.43 -7.48 23.49
N ILE A 157 6.35 -7.02 22.65
CA ILE A 157 6.90 -7.78 21.53
C ILE A 157 8.43 -7.77 21.61
N ALA A 158 9.06 -8.90 21.29
CA ALA A 158 10.51 -9.02 21.29
C ALA A 158 11.11 -8.32 20.05
N TYR A 159 12.31 -7.75 20.20
CA TYR A 159 13.14 -7.31 19.10
C TYR A 159 13.86 -8.50 18.45
N LEU A 160 14.23 -8.35 17.20
CA LEU A 160 14.92 -9.38 16.42
C LEU A 160 16.29 -9.76 17.04
N ASP A 161 16.98 -8.80 17.65
CA ASP A 161 18.28 -8.94 18.29
C ASP A 161 18.21 -9.13 19.82
N GLY A 162 17.00 -9.33 20.37
CA GLY A 162 16.77 -9.59 21.78
C GLY A 162 16.23 -8.40 22.56
N GLY A 163 15.75 -8.68 23.78
CA GLY A 163 14.98 -7.70 24.55
C GLY A 163 13.54 -7.63 24.03
N LYS A 164 12.71 -6.80 24.66
CA LYS A 164 11.33 -6.56 24.28
C LYS A 164 10.86 -5.22 24.82
N ASP A 165 9.92 -4.62 24.11
CA ASP A 165 9.23 -3.40 24.53
C ASP A 165 7.75 -3.45 24.13
N SER A 166 6.98 -2.45 24.54
CA SER A 166 5.62 -2.28 24.07
C SER A 166 5.61 -1.88 22.59
N VAL A 167 4.53 -2.20 21.89
CA VAL A 167 4.35 -1.78 20.48
C VAL A 167 4.57 -0.27 20.33
N TYR A 168 4.09 0.54 21.28
CA TYR A 168 4.29 1.98 21.21
C TYR A 168 5.76 2.40 21.32
N GLU A 169 6.55 1.72 22.16
CA GLU A 169 8.00 1.97 22.24
C GLU A 169 8.73 1.50 20.96
N HIS A 170 8.26 0.43 20.30
CA HIS A 170 8.75 0.06 18.96
C HIS A 170 8.60 1.23 17.95
N LEU A 171 7.45 1.94 17.98
CA LEU A 171 7.24 3.11 17.12
C LEU A 171 8.15 4.27 17.48
N LYS A 172 8.33 4.55 18.79
CA LYS A 172 9.25 5.59 19.27
C LYS A 172 10.69 5.30 18.86
N LYS A 173 11.13 4.04 18.93
CA LYS A 173 12.46 3.62 18.47
C LYS A 173 12.63 3.76 16.96
N ALA A 174 11.60 3.44 16.16
CA ALA A 174 11.63 3.70 14.72
C ALA A 174 11.86 5.19 14.41
N VAL A 175 11.18 6.09 15.15
CA VAL A 175 11.40 7.53 15.06
C VAL A 175 12.82 7.91 15.49
N ALA A 176 13.30 7.37 16.63
CA ALA A 176 14.63 7.67 17.13
C ALA A 176 15.72 7.23 16.14
N TRP A 177 15.53 6.09 15.44
CA TRP A 177 16.44 5.67 14.39
C TRP A 177 16.47 6.66 13.21
N TYR A 178 15.31 7.15 12.76
CA TYR A 178 15.27 8.19 11.73
C TYR A 178 15.90 9.51 12.18
N ASP A 179 15.94 9.80 13.49
CA ASP A 179 16.55 11.04 14.01
C ASP A 179 18.08 10.98 14.17
N LEU A 180 18.70 9.81 13.97
CA LEU A 180 20.15 9.70 14.08
C LEU A 180 20.83 10.55 12.99
N PRO A 181 21.77 11.44 13.35
CA PRO A 181 22.44 12.32 12.37
C PRO A 181 23.13 11.53 11.25
N GLU A 182 23.65 10.34 11.55
CA GLU A 182 24.26 9.45 10.57
C GLU A 182 23.30 8.91 9.52
N ASN A 183 21.99 9.01 9.73
CA ASN A 183 20.95 8.63 8.76
C ASN A 183 20.56 9.76 7.81
N TYR A 184 21.28 10.90 7.84
CA TYR A 184 21.08 12.02 6.95
C TYR A 184 22.34 12.33 6.14
N GLY A 185 22.14 12.85 4.92
CA GLY A 185 23.21 13.33 4.04
C GLY A 185 23.41 14.84 4.13
N GLU A 186 24.12 15.38 3.12
CA GLU A 186 24.56 16.78 3.11
C GLU A 186 23.42 17.79 2.93
N HIS A 187 22.33 17.38 2.26
CA HIS A 187 21.15 18.23 2.04
C HIS A 187 20.15 18.15 3.21
N GLY A 188 20.45 17.36 4.25
CA GLY A 188 19.55 17.12 5.38
C GLY A 188 18.36 16.23 5.03
N LEU A 189 18.51 15.38 4.04
CA LEU A 189 17.53 14.38 3.64
C LEU A 189 17.95 12.98 4.14
N PRO A 190 16.99 12.07 4.36
CA PRO A 190 17.30 10.70 4.79
C PRO A 190 18.16 9.96 3.78
N ARG A 191 19.14 9.19 4.26
CA ARG A 191 19.97 8.34 3.42
C ARG A 191 19.16 7.21 2.79
N ILE A 192 19.56 6.82 1.58
CA ILE A 192 19.00 5.65 0.87
C ILE A 192 19.43 4.36 1.56
N HIS A 193 20.65 4.30 2.16
CA HIS A 193 21.34 3.09 2.59
C HIS A 193 21.52 2.11 1.41
N HIS A 194 21.19 0.82 1.57
CA HIS A 194 21.30 -0.12 0.47
C HIS A 194 20.33 0.19 -0.66
N ALA A 195 19.09 0.51 -0.31
CA ALA A 195 18.04 1.06 -1.16
C ALA A 195 16.90 1.61 -0.28
N ASP A 196 16.02 2.40 -0.86
CA ASP A 196 14.72 2.70 -0.29
C ASP A 196 13.65 1.73 -0.83
N TRP A 197 12.40 2.18 -1.03
CA TRP A 197 11.34 1.36 -1.62
C TRP A 197 11.67 0.84 -3.03
N ASN A 198 12.50 1.57 -3.79
CA ASN A 198 13.03 1.13 -5.08
C ASN A 198 14.26 0.23 -4.87
N ASP A 199 14.08 -1.07 -4.88
CA ASP A 199 15.15 -2.05 -4.62
C ASP A 199 16.32 -1.97 -5.60
N ALA A 200 16.06 -1.50 -6.82
CA ALA A 200 17.10 -1.37 -7.85
C ALA A 200 17.78 0.00 -7.88
N LEU A 201 17.24 1.00 -7.16
CA LEU A 201 17.89 2.28 -6.96
C LEU A 201 18.91 2.15 -5.83
N ASN A 202 19.97 1.41 -6.07
CA ASN A 202 21.05 1.22 -5.12
C ASN A 202 22.30 1.98 -5.55
N ILE A 203 22.29 3.27 -5.25
CA ILE A 203 23.35 4.21 -5.60
C ILE A 203 24.62 3.81 -4.87
N PRO A 204 25.78 3.70 -5.54
CA PRO A 204 27.05 3.31 -4.92
C PRO A 204 27.69 4.50 -4.17
N ASP A 205 26.94 5.06 -3.24
CA ASP A 205 27.32 6.15 -2.37
C ASP A 205 26.63 5.99 -1.02
N GLU A 206 27.41 5.74 0.02
CA GLU A 206 26.90 5.54 1.39
C GLU A 206 26.15 6.75 1.94
N LYS A 207 26.38 7.94 1.37
CA LYS A 207 25.73 9.19 1.76
C LYS A 207 24.60 9.62 0.80
N ALA A 208 24.24 8.77 -0.17
CA ALA A 208 23.14 9.07 -1.07
C ALA A 208 21.83 9.30 -0.29
N GLU A 209 21.09 10.32 -0.68
CA GLU A 209 19.89 10.80 -0.01
C GLU A 209 18.63 10.54 -0.83
N SER A 210 17.56 10.12 -0.18
CA SER A 210 16.27 9.83 -0.78
C SER A 210 15.27 10.95 -0.51
N VAL A 211 14.87 11.64 -1.55
CA VAL A 211 13.77 12.62 -1.50
C VAL A 211 12.45 11.94 -1.17
N PHE A 212 12.20 10.77 -1.77
CA PHE A 212 11.04 9.94 -1.48
C PHE A 212 10.94 9.57 0.01
N MET A 213 12.05 9.18 0.65
CA MET A 213 12.05 8.85 2.08
C MET A 213 11.77 10.08 2.95
N GLY A 214 12.28 11.26 2.57
CA GLY A 214 11.93 12.50 3.26
C GLY A 214 10.41 12.71 3.30
N MET A 215 9.73 12.45 2.19
CA MET A 215 8.27 12.54 2.10
C MET A 215 7.56 11.45 2.90
N GLY A 216 8.05 10.20 2.81
CA GLY A 216 7.48 9.06 3.53
C GLY A 216 7.59 9.21 5.04
N ILE A 217 8.72 9.71 5.55
CA ILE A 217 8.91 10.00 6.97
C ILE A 217 8.00 11.15 7.42
N CYS A 218 7.82 12.19 6.60
CA CYS A 218 6.84 13.25 6.89
C CYS A 218 5.42 12.69 7.06
N TRP A 219 5.01 11.75 6.20
CA TRP A 219 3.72 11.09 6.35
C TRP A 219 3.66 10.27 7.64
N ALA A 220 4.66 9.41 7.89
CA ALA A 220 4.70 8.57 9.09
C ALA A 220 4.69 9.41 10.38
N TYR A 221 5.40 10.53 10.42
CA TYR A 221 5.38 11.44 11.57
C TYR A 221 4.00 12.07 11.77
N GLY A 222 3.31 12.47 10.70
CA GLY A 222 1.95 12.99 10.79
C GLY A 222 0.96 11.96 11.34
N GLU A 223 1.04 10.72 10.85
CA GLU A 223 0.19 9.61 11.31
C GLU A 223 0.45 9.25 12.78
N LEU A 224 1.72 9.20 13.18
CA LEU A 224 2.10 8.88 14.56
C LEU A 224 1.80 10.04 15.52
N ALA A 225 1.91 11.29 15.08
CA ALA A 225 1.50 12.45 15.86
C ALA A 225 -0.01 12.41 16.15
N ALA A 226 -0.82 12.06 15.15
CA ALA A 226 -2.26 11.88 15.34
C ALA A 226 -2.58 10.72 16.32
N LEU A 227 -1.85 9.60 16.23
CA LEU A 227 -1.96 8.51 17.22
C LEU A 227 -1.59 8.98 18.62
N ALA A 228 -0.45 9.67 18.77
CA ALA A 228 0.02 10.17 20.06
C ALA A 228 -0.99 11.14 20.70
N ARG A 229 -1.59 12.05 19.92
CA ARG A 229 -2.68 12.92 20.39
C ARG A 229 -3.90 12.10 20.83
N PHE A 230 -4.29 11.10 20.06
CA PHE A 230 -5.45 10.26 20.37
C PHE A 230 -5.30 9.51 21.71
N ILE A 231 -4.08 9.06 22.03
CA ILE A 231 -3.80 8.38 23.32
C ILE A 231 -3.37 9.31 24.45
N GLY A 232 -3.28 10.63 24.19
CA GLY A 232 -2.94 11.65 25.20
C GLY A 232 -1.45 11.90 25.40
N ASP A 233 -0.54 11.33 24.58
CA ASP A 233 0.89 11.65 24.60
C ASP A 233 1.16 12.96 23.80
N ILE A 234 0.63 14.05 24.31
CA ILE A 234 0.72 15.36 23.65
C ILE A 234 2.15 15.83 23.43
N PRO A 235 3.10 15.69 24.42
CA PRO A 235 4.48 16.12 24.19
C PRO A 235 5.15 15.41 23.02
N PHE A 236 4.92 14.10 22.85
CA PHE A 236 5.49 13.36 21.73
C PHE A 236 4.84 13.75 20.40
N ALA A 237 3.53 14.00 20.38
CA ALA A 237 2.83 14.50 19.20
C ALA A 237 3.43 15.84 18.71
N GLU A 238 3.65 16.79 19.61
CA GLU A 238 4.25 18.09 19.28
C GLU A 238 5.68 17.95 18.72
N VAL A 239 6.48 17.06 19.29
CA VAL A 239 7.82 16.74 18.76
C VAL A 239 7.76 16.23 17.33
N LEU A 240 6.82 15.29 17.04
CA LEU A 240 6.66 14.74 15.70
C LEU A 240 6.19 15.78 14.67
N GLU A 241 5.30 16.68 15.06
CA GLU A 241 4.84 17.77 14.20
C GLU A 241 5.95 18.77 13.86
N LEU A 242 6.78 19.12 14.84
CA LEU A 242 7.97 19.96 14.63
C LEU A 242 8.96 19.29 13.66
N ARG A 243 9.23 17.99 13.84
CA ARG A 243 10.09 17.20 12.95
C ARG A 243 9.54 17.11 11.53
N LYS A 244 8.24 16.79 11.40
CA LYS A 244 7.54 16.80 10.11
C LYS A 244 7.71 18.14 9.41
N THR A 245 7.46 19.24 10.12
CA THR A 245 7.56 20.59 9.56
C THR A 245 8.98 20.92 9.11
N ALA A 246 9.99 20.58 9.91
CA ALA A 246 11.38 20.80 9.57
C ALA A 246 11.81 19.99 8.34
N LEU A 247 11.48 18.69 8.31
CA LEU A 247 11.82 17.81 7.18
C LEU A 247 11.07 18.23 5.90
N ALA A 248 9.79 18.57 6.00
CA ALA A 248 9.00 19.07 4.87
C ALA A 248 9.59 20.36 4.29
N LYS A 249 10.08 21.26 5.14
CA LYS A 249 10.79 22.46 4.72
C LYS A 249 12.06 22.08 3.95
N THR A 250 12.89 21.19 4.51
CA THR A 250 14.12 20.72 3.85
C THR A 250 13.81 20.11 2.48
N VAL A 251 12.83 19.19 2.38
CA VAL A 251 12.40 18.61 1.10
C VAL A 251 12.01 19.68 0.09
N ASN A 252 11.23 20.68 0.51
CA ASN A 252 10.77 21.74 -0.38
C ASN A 252 11.89 22.70 -0.83
N GLU A 253 12.86 22.98 0.02
CA GLU A 253 13.96 23.90 -0.29
C GLU A 253 15.04 23.24 -1.14
N THR A 254 15.32 21.94 -0.94
CA THR A 254 16.42 21.27 -1.62
C THR A 254 16.01 20.51 -2.88
N SER A 255 14.78 19.98 -2.90
CA SER A 255 14.43 18.93 -3.86
C SER A 255 13.47 19.35 -4.98
N TYR A 256 12.93 20.58 -4.94
CA TYR A 256 12.06 21.10 -5.99
C TYR A 256 12.89 21.84 -7.05
N ASN A 257 12.87 21.35 -8.29
CA ASN A 257 13.71 21.89 -9.39
C ASN A 257 13.07 23.03 -10.20
N GLY A 258 11.96 23.60 -9.68
CA GLY A 258 11.20 24.65 -10.36
C GLY A 258 9.95 24.12 -11.09
N GLU A 259 9.81 22.81 -11.25
CA GLU A 259 8.68 22.18 -11.92
C GLU A 259 8.12 20.99 -11.11
N TYR A 260 9.01 20.12 -10.58
CA TYR A 260 8.66 18.92 -9.82
C TYR A 260 9.79 18.56 -8.83
N TYR A 261 9.57 17.53 -8.01
CA TYR A 261 10.57 17.06 -7.05
C TYR A 261 11.52 16.05 -7.70
N VAL A 262 12.82 16.25 -7.52
CA VAL A 262 13.86 15.30 -7.92
C VAL A 262 13.80 14.01 -7.09
N ARG A 263 14.51 12.97 -7.50
CA ARG A 263 14.41 11.65 -6.86
C ARG A 263 15.41 11.43 -5.73
N ALA A 264 16.65 11.83 -5.92
CA ALA A 264 17.73 11.56 -4.99
C ALA A 264 18.93 12.49 -5.20
N PHE A 265 19.81 12.54 -4.20
CA PHE A 265 21.11 13.20 -4.27
C PHE A 265 22.22 12.22 -3.95
N SER A 266 23.38 12.38 -4.58
CA SER A 266 24.57 11.59 -4.31
C SER A 266 25.83 12.38 -4.66
N LYS A 267 27.00 11.86 -4.30
CA LYS A 267 28.29 12.43 -4.73
C LYS A 267 28.45 12.52 -6.25
N TYR A 268 27.64 11.80 -7.01
CA TYR A 268 27.63 11.82 -8.46
C TYR A 268 26.67 12.86 -9.04
N GLY A 269 25.92 13.58 -8.21
CA GLY A 269 24.94 14.59 -8.58
C GLY A 269 23.49 14.23 -8.27
N VAL A 270 22.58 14.96 -8.87
CA VAL A 270 21.13 14.82 -8.69
C VAL A 270 20.61 13.69 -9.59
N VAL A 271 19.64 12.92 -9.09
CA VAL A 271 18.90 11.89 -9.84
C VAL A 271 17.45 12.35 -9.98
N GLY A 272 16.88 12.20 -11.19
CA GLY A 272 15.50 12.57 -11.44
C GLY A 272 15.32 14.06 -11.72
N ASP A 273 16.30 14.69 -12.38
CA ASP A 273 16.20 16.06 -12.83
C ASP A 273 16.02 16.15 -14.35
N ARG A 274 15.35 17.21 -14.82
CA ARG A 274 15.12 17.46 -16.25
C ARG A 274 16.40 17.58 -17.08
N SER A 275 17.53 17.87 -16.45
CA SER A 275 18.85 17.93 -17.10
C SER A 275 19.48 16.55 -17.35
N ASP A 276 18.88 15.46 -16.86
CA ASP A 276 19.38 14.11 -17.07
C ASP A 276 19.26 13.69 -18.54
N GLU A 277 20.41 13.55 -19.22
CA GLU A 277 20.44 13.24 -20.65
C GLU A 277 20.25 11.74 -20.94
N ASN A 278 20.63 10.86 -20.00
CA ASN A 278 20.57 9.39 -20.16
C ASN A 278 19.18 8.79 -19.90
N GLY A 279 18.26 9.57 -19.34
CA GLY A 279 16.91 9.12 -18.94
C GLY A 279 16.62 9.43 -17.48
N GLY A 280 15.51 8.92 -16.96
CA GLY A 280 15.11 9.10 -15.56
C GLY A 280 14.89 10.55 -15.12
N LYS A 281 14.43 11.41 -16.04
CA LYS A 281 14.25 12.85 -15.78
C LYS A 281 13.25 13.14 -14.67
N ILE A 282 12.21 12.31 -14.56
CA ILE A 282 11.17 12.41 -13.55
C ILE A 282 10.80 11.04 -13.01
N TYR A 283 10.49 10.95 -11.72
CA TYR A 283 9.97 9.75 -11.06
C TYR A 283 8.59 10.04 -10.44
N VAL A 284 7.67 9.07 -10.54
CA VAL A 284 6.30 9.25 -10.02
C VAL A 284 6.24 9.29 -8.51
N ASN A 285 7.11 8.55 -7.82
CA ASN A 285 7.07 8.42 -6.36
C ASN A 285 7.22 9.75 -5.62
N PRO A 286 8.26 10.59 -5.85
CA PRO A 286 8.35 11.85 -5.14
C PRO A 286 7.12 12.73 -5.33
N GLN A 287 6.55 12.76 -6.51
CA GLN A 287 5.40 13.62 -6.80
C GLN A 287 4.16 13.16 -6.03
N SER A 288 3.82 11.88 -6.14
CA SER A 288 2.65 11.31 -5.46
C SER A 288 2.79 11.33 -3.93
N TRP A 289 3.98 11.04 -3.41
CA TRP A 289 4.21 11.02 -1.96
C TRP A 289 4.29 12.39 -1.33
N ALA A 290 4.75 13.42 -2.04
CA ALA A 290 4.66 14.80 -1.57
C ALA A 290 3.20 15.22 -1.31
N ILE A 291 2.28 14.80 -2.21
CA ILE A 291 0.84 15.04 -2.06
C ILE A 291 0.26 14.22 -0.89
N LEU A 292 0.61 12.92 -0.80
CA LEU A 292 0.13 12.05 0.29
C LEU A 292 0.57 12.54 1.67
N ALA A 293 1.79 13.07 1.78
CA ALA A 293 2.36 13.61 3.02
C ALA A 293 1.89 15.02 3.39
N ASP A 294 1.09 15.70 2.53
CA ASP A 294 0.65 17.09 2.71
C ASP A 294 1.80 18.11 2.80
N ILE A 295 2.82 17.95 1.97
CA ILE A 295 3.98 18.83 2.01
C ILE A 295 4.17 19.71 0.77
N VAL A 296 3.33 19.54 -0.25
CA VAL A 296 3.38 20.37 -1.46
C VAL A 296 2.82 21.75 -1.17
N PRO A 297 3.59 22.83 -1.30
CA PRO A 297 3.07 24.19 -1.22
C PRO A 297 2.00 24.45 -2.28
N ALA A 298 0.96 25.20 -1.95
CA ALA A 298 -0.17 25.44 -2.83
C ALA A 298 0.24 26.00 -4.20
N GLU A 299 1.22 26.89 -4.23
CA GLU A 299 1.75 27.51 -5.45
C GLU A 299 2.52 26.54 -6.36
N ARG A 300 2.96 25.39 -5.86
CA ARG A 300 3.67 24.35 -6.63
C ARG A 300 2.77 23.23 -7.09
N LEU A 301 1.58 23.09 -6.49
CA LEU A 301 0.70 21.94 -6.72
C LEU A 301 0.35 21.76 -8.19
N ALA A 302 -0.02 22.84 -8.89
CA ALA A 302 -0.38 22.77 -10.31
C ALA A 302 0.79 22.28 -11.19
N SER A 303 2.02 22.72 -10.90
CA SER A 303 3.22 22.28 -11.62
C SER A 303 3.53 20.81 -11.38
N VAL A 304 3.49 20.36 -10.11
CA VAL A 304 3.71 18.96 -9.75
C VAL A 304 2.67 18.04 -10.40
N LEU A 305 1.39 18.45 -10.42
CA LEU A 305 0.33 17.70 -11.07
C LEU A 305 0.51 17.64 -12.59
N GLY A 306 0.88 18.75 -13.23
CA GLY A 306 1.18 18.77 -14.64
C GLY A 306 2.33 17.82 -15.02
N ALA A 307 3.36 17.75 -14.18
CA ALA A 307 4.49 16.84 -14.38
C ALA A 307 4.06 15.36 -14.24
N ILE A 308 3.23 15.03 -13.25
CA ILE A 308 2.67 13.65 -13.11
C ILE A 308 1.81 13.28 -14.31
N ASP A 309 0.91 14.18 -14.73
CA ASP A 309 0.01 13.93 -15.84
C ASP A 309 0.78 13.73 -17.15
N GLY A 310 1.91 14.44 -17.32
CA GLY A 310 2.83 14.26 -18.44
C GLY A 310 3.52 12.89 -18.50
N MET A 311 3.56 12.15 -17.37
CA MET A 311 4.08 10.78 -17.35
C MET A 311 3.04 9.73 -17.74
N GLU A 312 1.74 10.04 -17.63
CA GLU A 312 0.66 9.06 -17.83
C GLU A 312 0.64 8.54 -19.27
N THR A 313 0.58 7.22 -19.43
CA THR A 313 0.46 6.54 -20.73
C THR A 313 -0.92 5.87 -20.86
N LYS A 314 -1.20 5.30 -22.02
CA LYS A 314 -2.44 4.54 -22.24
C LYS A 314 -2.50 3.27 -21.38
N GLU A 315 -1.35 2.71 -20.97
CA GLU A 315 -1.26 1.49 -20.17
C GLU A 315 -1.16 1.75 -18.66
N GLY A 316 -0.91 2.97 -18.24
CA GLY A 316 -0.68 3.38 -16.85
C GLY A 316 0.49 4.33 -16.71
N ILE A 317 1.09 4.41 -15.54
CA ILE A 317 2.17 5.35 -15.26
C ILE A 317 3.52 4.61 -15.09
N PRO A 318 4.59 5.02 -15.80
CA PRO A 318 5.92 4.46 -15.61
C PRO A 318 6.52 4.93 -14.28
N LEU A 319 7.45 4.13 -13.73
CA LEU A 319 8.14 4.50 -12.49
C LEU A 319 9.01 5.74 -12.67
N CYS A 320 9.73 5.81 -13.80
CA CYS A 320 10.48 6.99 -14.23
C CYS A 320 10.29 7.22 -15.73
N SER A 321 10.49 8.44 -16.20
CA SER A 321 10.36 8.82 -17.60
C SER A 321 11.42 9.85 -18.02
N PRO A 322 12.01 9.71 -19.22
CA PRO A 322 12.07 8.47 -20.01
C PRO A 322 12.91 7.39 -19.29
N PRO A 323 12.82 6.10 -19.68
CA PRO A 323 13.71 5.08 -19.11
C PRO A 323 15.19 5.39 -19.41
N TYR A 324 16.09 4.93 -18.54
CA TYR A 324 17.53 5.02 -18.79
C TYR A 324 17.93 4.19 -20.00
N ALA A 325 18.65 4.83 -20.92
CA ALA A 325 19.11 4.18 -22.16
C ALA A 325 20.40 3.37 -21.98
N ALA A 326 21.23 3.71 -20.99
CA ALA A 326 22.49 3.05 -20.64
C ALA A 326 22.71 3.04 -19.13
N TYR A 327 23.67 2.22 -18.69
CA TYR A 327 24.08 2.18 -17.27
C TYR A 327 24.59 3.54 -16.81
N ASP A 328 24.13 3.97 -15.66
CA ASP A 328 24.45 5.23 -15.00
C ASP A 328 24.84 4.95 -13.54
N GLU A 329 26.09 5.24 -13.17
CA GLU A 329 26.58 5.00 -11.81
C GLU A 329 25.81 5.78 -10.74
N ARG A 330 25.23 6.94 -11.10
CA ARG A 330 24.42 7.76 -10.18
C ARG A 330 23.16 7.03 -9.72
N VAL A 331 22.71 6.05 -10.48
CA VAL A 331 21.43 5.35 -10.26
C VAL A 331 21.68 3.91 -9.83
N GLY A 332 22.80 3.32 -10.22
CA GLY A 332 23.15 1.94 -9.92
C GLY A 332 22.36 0.92 -10.75
N ARG A 333 22.03 -0.22 -10.14
CA ARG A 333 21.45 -1.40 -10.82
C ARG A 333 20.21 -1.11 -11.67
N MET A 334 19.39 -0.15 -11.27
CA MET A 334 18.16 0.21 -11.98
C MET A 334 18.45 0.59 -13.44
N SER A 335 19.45 1.43 -13.67
CA SER A 335 19.83 1.88 -15.02
C SER A 335 20.49 0.78 -15.87
N GLY A 336 20.93 -0.31 -15.26
CA GLY A 336 21.44 -1.49 -15.95
C GLY A 336 20.37 -2.45 -16.48
N MET A 337 19.10 -2.23 -16.13
CA MET A 337 17.96 -2.96 -16.69
C MET A 337 17.66 -2.43 -18.09
N LEU A 338 17.08 -3.27 -18.96
CA LEU A 338 16.62 -2.82 -20.27
C LEU A 338 15.60 -1.66 -20.14
N PRO A 339 15.64 -0.67 -21.05
CA PRO A 339 14.66 0.42 -21.04
C PRO A 339 13.22 -0.09 -21.09
N GLY A 340 12.37 0.41 -20.18
CA GLY A 340 10.97 -0.02 -20.04
C GLY A 340 10.78 -1.32 -19.25
N VAL A 341 11.84 -1.88 -18.65
CA VAL A 341 11.77 -3.14 -17.90
C VAL A 341 11.89 -2.88 -16.41
N TYR A 342 10.94 -3.42 -15.63
CA TYR A 342 10.88 -3.27 -14.16
C TYR A 342 11.00 -1.80 -13.73
N GLU A 343 11.92 -1.50 -12.83
CA GLU A 343 12.10 -0.16 -12.29
C GLU A 343 12.68 0.83 -13.31
N ASN A 344 13.33 0.36 -14.38
CA ASN A 344 13.81 1.23 -15.45
C ASN A 344 12.69 1.64 -16.42
N GLY A 345 11.71 2.38 -15.92
CA GLY A 345 10.62 2.95 -16.72
C GLY A 345 9.52 1.97 -17.15
N GLY A 346 9.44 0.78 -16.56
CA GLY A 346 8.26 -0.09 -16.69
C GLY A 346 7.00 0.60 -16.14
N ILE A 347 5.83 0.26 -16.65
CA ILE A 347 4.54 0.73 -16.12
C ILE A 347 4.38 0.11 -14.74
N TYR A 348 4.62 0.91 -13.70
CA TYR A 348 4.80 0.38 -12.35
C TYR A 348 3.51 0.48 -11.54
N ASN A 349 2.67 -0.56 -11.63
CA ASN A 349 1.32 -0.57 -11.04
C ASN A 349 1.31 -0.28 -9.55
N HIS A 350 2.32 -0.74 -8.80
CA HIS A 350 2.43 -0.45 -7.37
C HIS A 350 2.64 1.06 -7.11
N ALA A 351 3.53 1.72 -7.85
CA ALA A 351 3.70 3.18 -7.78
C ALA A 351 2.47 3.92 -8.35
N GLY A 352 1.82 3.36 -9.38
CA GLY A 352 0.55 3.85 -9.91
C GLY A 352 -0.55 3.93 -8.85
N CYS A 353 -0.58 2.98 -7.91
CA CYS A 353 -1.51 3.03 -6.79
C CYS A 353 -1.25 4.25 -5.87
N PHE A 354 -0.01 4.63 -5.64
CA PHE A 354 0.30 5.84 -4.86
C PHE A 354 -0.22 7.11 -5.57
N LYS A 355 -0.06 7.17 -6.90
CA LYS A 355 -0.63 8.25 -7.72
C LYS A 355 -2.16 8.27 -7.63
N ILE A 356 -2.82 7.12 -7.73
CA ILE A 356 -4.28 7.02 -7.59
C ILE A 356 -4.74 7.56 -6.23
N MET A 357 -4.07 7.19 -5.15
CA MET A 357 -4.39 7.70 -3.81
C MET A 357 -4.15 9.21 -3.67
N ALA A 358 -3.10 9.73 -4.31
CA ALA A 358 -2.83 11.18 -4.35
C ALA A 358 -3.92 11.92 -5.14
N ASP A 359 -4.36 11.38 -6.27
CA ASP A 359 -5.49 11.95 -7.04
C ASP A 359 -6.80 11.89 -6.25
N CYS A 360 -7.09 10.78 -5.56
CA CYS A 360 -8.26 10.68 -4.69
C CYS A 360 -8.22 11.71 -3.55
N LYS A 361 -7.05 11.95 -2.97
CA LYS A 361 -6.88 12.97 -1.93
C LYS A 361 -7.20 14.38 -2.42
N LEU A 362 -6.93 14.65 -3.68
CA LEU A 362 -7.17 15.94 -4.34
C LEU A 362 -8.50 15.99 -5.12
N HIS A 363 -9.35 14.97 -4.98
CA HIS A 363 -10.62 14.84 -5.72
C HIS A 363 -10.50 14.93 -7.25
N ARG A 364 -9.37 14.44 -7.80
CA ARG A 364 -9.13 14.36 -9.24
C ARG A 364 -9.72 13.06 -9.80
N THR A 365 -11.02 13.01 -9.88
CA THR A 365 -11.83 11.80 -10.15
C THR A 365 -11.44 11.10 -11.44
N GLU A 366 -11.36 11.82 -12.55
CA GLU A 366 -11.02 11.26 -13.87
C GLU A 366 -9.64 10.62 -13.88
N GLN A 367 -8.65 11.28 -13.26
CA GLN A 367 -7.30 10.78 -13.16
C GLN A 367 -7.22 9.54 -12.25
N ALA A 368 -7.87 9.59 -11.08
CA ALA A 368 -7.87 8.49 -10.13
C ALA A 368 -8.51 7.23 -10.73
N VAL A 369 -9.74 7.35 -11.22
CA VAL A 369 -10.48 6.20 -11.78
C VAL A 369 -9.87 5.76 -13.11
N GLY A 370 -9.44 6.69 -13.97
CA GLY A 370 -8.77 6.38 -15.23
C GLY A 370 -7.51 5.54 -15.04
N THR A 371 -6.61 5.94 -14.13
CA THR A 371 -5.41 5.15 -13.81
C THR A 371 -5.77 3.82 -13.14
N PHE A 372 -6.79 3.80 -12.26
CA PHE A 372 -7.23 2.56 -11.60
C PHE A 372 -7.72 1.52 -12.61
N LEU A 373 -8.50 1.91 -13.61
CA LEU A 373 -8.99 1.02 -14.66
C LEU A 373 -7.86 0.44 -15.52
N LYS A 374 -6.76 1.18 -15.73
CA LYS A 374 -5.59 0.69 -16.48
C LYS A 374 -4.85 -0.43 -15.76
N ILE A 375 -4.81 -0.39 -14.42
CA ILE A 375 -4.12 -1.41 -13.61
C ILE A 375 -5.05 -2.53 -13.13
N LEU A 376 -6.37 -2.41 -13.34
CA LEU A 376 -7.36 -3.39 -12.92
C LEU A 376 -7.17 -4.71 -13.68
N PRO A 377 -6.98 -5.86 -12.98
CA PRO A 377 -6.71 -7.12 -13.65
C PRO A 377 -8.00 -7.81 -14.14
N ASP A 378 -8.75 -7.14 -15.00
CA ASP A 378 -10.05 -7.59 -15.51
C ASP A 378 -9.96 -8.38 -16.84
N GLY A 379 -8.77 -8.39 -17.45
CA GLY A 379 -8.54 -9.05 -18.75
C GLY A 379 -8.98 -8.25 -19.97
N GLU A 380 -9.56 -7.06 -19.80
CA GLU A 380 -9.90 -6.14 -20.92
C GLU A 380 -8.74 -5.21 -21.25
N SER A 381 -8.29 -4.41 -20.29
CA SER A 381 -7.15 -3.49 -20.46
C SER A 381 -5.82 -4.22 -20.54
N ASN A 382 -5.70 -5.35 -19.85
CA ASN A 382 -4.47 -6.13 -19.69
C ASN A 382 -4.70 -7.64 -19.87
N PRO A 383 -5.18 -8.09 -21.02
CA PRO A 383 -5.55 -9.48 -21.23
C PRO A 383 -4.37 -10.44 -21.07
N SER A 384 -4.61 -11.60 -20.45
CA SER A 384 -3.59 -12.63 -20.16
C SER A 384 -2.77 -13.07 -21.37
N ARG A 385 -3.34 -13.02 -22.58
CA ARG A 385 -2.60 -13.32 -23.84
C ARG A 385 -1.45 -12.34 -24.11
N LEU A 386 -1.51 -11.10 -23.60
CA LEU A 386 -0.45 -10.10 -23.70
C LEU A 386 0.42 -10.10 -22.46
N THR A 387 -0.21 -10.09 -21.28
CA THR A 387 0.49 -9.95 -20.01
C THR A 387 1.17 -11.24 -19.57
N THR A 388 0.80 -12.40 -20.12
CA THR A 388 1.31 -13.72 -19.74
C THR A 388 1.10 -14.05 -18.25
N THR A 389 0.11 -13.41 -17.61
CA THR A 389 -0.26 -13.67 -16.21
C THR A 389 -1.65 -14.25 -16.09
N GLU A 390 -1.97 -14.76 -14.94
CA GLU A 390 -3.30 -15.25 -14.59
C GLU A 390 -4.32 -14.10 -14.64
N PRO A 391 -5.56 -14.37 -15.08
CA PRO A 391 -6.62 -13.37 -15.03
C PRO A 391 -6.96 -12.98 -13.59
N TYR A 392 -7.38 -11.75 -13.38
CA TYR A 392 -7.85 -11.18 -12.10
C TYR A 392 -6.78 -11.08 -11.01
N VAL A 393 -5.49 -11.09 -11.38
CA VAL A 393 -4.34 -10.95 -10.47
C VAL A 393 -3.66 -9.61 -10.72
N PHE A 394 -3.62 -8.75 -9.71
CA PHE A 394 -2.81 -7.54 -9.75
C PHE A 394 -1.34 -7.88 -9.95
N THR A 395 -0.68 -7.12 -10.80
CA THR A 395 0.73 -7.32 -11.13
C THR A 395 1.57 -6.15 -10.62
N ASN A 396 2.87 -6.38 -10.41
CA ASN A 396 3.75 -5.33 -9.93
C ASN A 396 3.99 -4.26 -11.00
N CYS A 397 4.26 -4.68 -12.22
CA CYS A 397 4.46 -3.79 -13.37
C CYS A 397 4.16 -4.49 -14.70
N TYR A 398 3.91 -3.70 -15.74
CA TYR A 398 3.96 -4.14 -17.15
C TYR A 398 5.27 -3.69 -17.76
N LEU A 399 5.92 -4.58 -18.53
CA LEU A 399 7.16 -4.33 -19.21
C LEU A 399 6.88 -3.60 -20.54
N LYS A 400 7.67 -2.58 -20.88
CA LYS A 400 7.50 -1.75 -22.08
C LYS A 400 8.73 -1.79 -22.98
N HIS A 401 9.33 -2.95 -23.13
CA HIS A 401 10.42 -3.17 -24.07
C HIS A 401 9.92 -3.99 -25.27
N PRO A 402 10.36 -3.71 -26.52
CA PRO A 402 9.84 -4.38 -27.73
C PRO A 402 9.87 -5.91 -27.70
N SER A 403 10.84 -6.51 -26.99
CA SER A 403 10.94 -7.97 -26.87
C SER A 403 9.97 -8.61 -25.86
N VAL A 404 9.37 -7.82 -24.97
CA VAL A 404 8.53 -8.31 -23.86
C VAL A 404 7.35 -7.37 -23.56
N ASP A 405 6.88 -6.65 -24.59
CA ASP A 405 5.87 -5.60 -24.43
C ASP A 405 4.59 -6.12 -23.76
N MET A 406 4.16 -5.41 -22.72
CA MET A 406 3.02 -5.73 -21.86
C MET A 406 3.12 -7.03 -21.05
N GLN A 407 4.21 -7.80 -21.12
CA GLN A 407 4.41 -8.90 -20.17
C GLN A 407 4.55 -8.35 -18.75
N VAL A 408 4.18 -9.16 -17.75
CA VAL A 408 4.24 -8.69 -16.38
C VAL A 408 5.60 -8.97 -15.73
N GLY A 409 6.03 -8.02 -14.92
CA GLY A 409 7.05 -8.25 -13.90
C GLY A 409 6.36 -8.55 -12.57
N PHE A 410 6.53 -9.76 -12.06
CA PHE A 410 5.93 -10.25 -10.80
C PHE A 410 4.40 -10.22 -10.78
N SER A 411 3.79 -11.36 -11.06
CA SER A 411 2.39 -11.62 -10.74
C SER A 411 2.25 -12.10 -9.29
N TRP A 412 1.05 -12.16 -8.74
CA TRP A 412 0.71 -12.61 -7.38
C TRP A 412 1.45 -11.88 -6.27
N GLN A 413 2.74 -12.11 -6.08
CA GLN A 413 3.54 -11.60 -4.97
C GLN A 413 3.91 -10.12 -5.20
N THR A 414 3.01 -9.22 -4.88
CA THR A 414 3.17 -7.77 -5.09
C THR A 414 2.39 -6.93 -4.08
N GLY A 415 2.95 -5.79 -3.70
CA GLY A 415 2.24 -4.77 -2.92
C GLY A 415 1.09 -4.10 -3.69
N THR A 416 1.06 -4.21 -5.03
CA THR A 416 -0.06 -3.71 -5.84
C THR A 416 -1.39 -4.33 -5.41
N SER A 417 -1.41 -5.59 -4.97
CA SER A 417 -2.62 -6.25 -4.49
C SER A 417 -3.23 -5.53 -3.28
N ALA A 418 -2.39 -5.14 -2.32
CA ALA A 418 -2.81 -4.38 -1.14
C ALA A 418 -3.29 -2.97 -1.53
N TRP A 419 -2.49 -2.28 -2.32
CA TRP A 419 -2.80 -0.91 -2.70
C TRP A 419 -3.95 -0.80 -3.69
N GLY A 420 -4.12 -1.75 -4.60
CA GLY A 420 -5.29 -1.79 -5.49
C GLY A 420 -6.61 -1.90 -4.71
N LEU A 421 -6.63 -2.74 -3.65
CA LEU A 421 -7.77 -2.81 -2.74
C LEU A 421 -7.99 -1.48 -2.00
N LYS A 422 -6.91 -0.88 -1.45
CA LYS A 422 -6.98 0.42 -0.77
C LYS A 422 -7.41 1.55 -1.73
N CYS A 423 -6.89 1.59 -2.94
CA CYS A 423 -7.28 2.58 -3.96
C CYS A 423 -8.79 2.56 -4.21
N TYR A 424 -9.38 1.39 -4.29
CA TYR A 424 -10.82 1.30 -4.51
C TYR A 424 -11.63 1.67 -3.27
N TYR A 425 -11.41 0.98 -2.13
CA TYR A 425 -12.25 1.20 -0.94
C TYR A 425 -11.92 2.48 -0.19
N GLU A 426 -10.64 2.77 0.02
CA GLU A 426 -10.22 3.94 0.81
C GLU A 426 -10.02 5.21 -0.05
N GLY A 427 -9.69 5.03 -1.33
CA GLY A 427 -9.53 6.12 -2.30
C GLY A 427 -10.85 6.45 -2.99
N ILE A 428 -11.29 5.62 -3.94
CA ILE A 428 -12.45 5.92 -4.83
C ILE A 428 -13.77 5.94 -4.04
N LEU A 429 -14.05 4.93 -3.21
CA LEU A 429 -15.23 4.94 -2.34
C LEU A 429 -15.06 5.85 -1.12
N GLY A 430 -13.84 6.28 -0.81
CA GLY A 430 -13.53 7.20 0.26
C GLY A 430 -13.76 6.68 1.67
N LEU A 431 -13.75 5.36 1.89
CA LEU A 431 -13.98 4.72 3.19
C LEU A 431 -12.70 4.75 4.05
N ARG A 432 -12.38 5.91 4.60
CA ARG A 432 -11.13 6.15 5.34
C ARG A 432 -11.34 5.98 6.84
N ARG A 433 -10.56 5.08 7.43
CA ARG A 433 -10.56 4.92 8.89
C ARG A 433 -9.88 6.09 9.59
N THR A 434 -10.49 6.56 10.68
CA THR A 434 -9.93 7.58 11.58
C THR A 434 -10.01 7.10 13.03
N TYR A 435 -9.43 7.84 13.96
CA TYR A 435 -9.55 7.50 15.38
C TYR A 435 -10.98 7.69 15.89
N GLU A 436 -11.73 8.64 15.34
CA GLU A 436 -13.10 9.00 15.69
C GLU A 436 -14.14 8.06 15.06
N GLY A 437 -13.88 7.54 13.85
CA GLY A 437 -14.85 6.74 13.12
C GLY A 437 -14.42 6.41 11.70
N LEU A 438 -15.36 6.06 10.85
CA LEU A 438 -15.16 5.83 9.43
C LEU A 438 -15.54 7.09 8.64
N LYS A 439 -14.54 7.85 8.22
CA LYS A 439 -14.74 9.03 7.38
C LYS A 439 -15.08 8.58 5.96
N ILE A 440 -16.07 9.22 5.34
CA ILE A 440 -16.53 8.93 3.98
C ILE A 440 -16.34 10.16 3.09
N GLU A 441 -15.40 10.05 2.15
CA GLU A 441 -15.03 11.09 1.18
C GLU A 441 -14.89 10.48 -0.22
N PRO A 442 -16.01 10.18 -0.89
CA PRO A 442 -15.99 9.49 -2.17
C PRO A 442 -15.44 10.36 -3.31
N VAL A 443 -14.79 9.70 -4.26
CA VAL A 443 -14.26 10.30 -5.49
C VAL A 443 -14.87 9.51 -6.66
N LEU A 444 -16.16 9.72 -6.90
CA LEU A 444 -16.96 8.95 -7.85
C LEU A 444 -17.13 9.69 -9.18
N PRO A 445 -16.96 9.01 -10.33
CA PRO A 445 -17.28 9.59 -11.62
C PRO A 445 -18.76 10.04 -11.70
N ASP A 446 -19.04 11.09 -12.44
CA ASP A 446 -20.39 11.61 -12.63
C ASP A 446 -21.35 10.57 -13.21
N SER A 447 -20.83 9.64 -14.00
CA SER A 447 -21.62 8.55 -14.58
C SER A 447 -22.05 7.49 -13.54
N TRP A 448 -21.40 7.42 -12.38
CA TRP A 448 -21.73 6.46 -11.34
C TRP A 448 -22.79 7.01 -10.39
N LYS A 449 -24.06 6.99 -10.82
CA LYS A 449 -25.19 7.58 -10.04
C LYS A 449 -25.48 6.85 -8.74
N SER A 450 -25.19 5.56 -8.67
CA SER A 450 -25.32 4.77 -7.45
C SER A 450 -24.21 3.75 -7.33
N VAL A 451 -23.67 3.64 -6.13
CA VAL A 451 -22.65 2.65 -5.74
C VAL A 451 -23.05 2.10 -4.38
N SER A 452 -22.62 0.89 -4.05
CA SER A 452 -22.80 0.35 -2.71
C SER A 452 -21.51 -0.31 -2.24
N ALA A 453 -21.32 -0.35 -0.92
CA ALA A 453 -20.27 -1.12 -0.29
C ALA A 453 -20.80 -1.77 0.99
N GLU A 454 -20.26 -2.94 1.31
CA GLU A 454 -20.46 -3.58 2.60
C GLU A 454 -19.12 -3.89 3.22
N ARG A 455 -18.97 -3.59 4.50
CA ARG A 455 -17.79 -3.98 5.30
C ARG A 455 -18.13 -4.14 6.78
N VAL A 456 -17.27 -4.83 7.49
CA VAL A 456 -17.26 -4.78 8.95
C VAL A 456 -16.32 -3.66 9.40
N TYR A 457 -16.77 -2.82 10.32
CA TYR A 457 -15.96 -1.79 10.96
C TYR A 457 -16.21 -1.79 12.47
N ARG A 458 -15.15 -1.94 13.26
CA ARG A 458 -15.20 -2.05 14.75
C ARG A 458 -16.28 -3.03 15.24
N GLY A 459 -16.40 -4.20 14.57
CA GLY A 459 -17.34 -5.25 14.94
C GLY A 459 -18.76 -5.09 14.42
N ASN A 460 -19.09 -3.99 13.76
CA ASN A 460 -20.41 -3.72 13.17
C ASN A 460 -20.39 -3.88 11.66
N ARG A 461 -21.46 -4.43 11.07
CA ARG A 461 -21.64 -4.51 9.63
C ARG A 461 -22.21 -3.18 9.14
N LEU A 462 -21.52 -2.52 8.23
CA LEU A 462 -21.98 -1.33 7.55
C LEU A 462 -22.43 -1.67 6.14
N VAL A 463 -23.68 -1.32 5.81
CA VAL A 463 -24.25 -1.40 4.45
C VAL A 463 -24.33 0.04 3.93
N ILE A 464 -23.37 0.40 3.08
CA ILE A 464 -23.16 1.77 2.63
C ILE A 464 -23.75 1.92 1.24
N ARG A 465 -24.59 2.92 1.03
CA ARG A 465 -25.29 3.21 -0.22
C ARG A 465 -25.00 4.64 -0.66
N TYR A 466 -24.34 4.79 -1.79
CA TYR A 466 -24.02 6.10 -2.37
C TYR A 466 -25.09 6.51 -3.37
N ARG A 467 -25.52 7.75 -3.25
CA ARG A 467 -26.26 8.51 -4.26
C ARG A 467 -25.39 9.68 -4.71
N ASN A 468 -24.86 9.56 -5.92
CA ASN A 468 -24.01 10.60 -6.50
C ASN A 468 -24.88 11.67 -7.16
N GLU A 469 -25.18 12.70 -6.39
CA GLU A 469 -25.99 13.85 -6.77
C GLU A 469 -25.15 15.01 -7.32
N GLN A 470 -23.82 14.86 -7.28
CA GLN A 470 -22.84 15.89 -7.67
C GLN A 470 -23.01 17.19 -6.89
N SER A 471 -23.37 17.07 -5.63
CA SER A 471 -23.66 18.22 -4.76
C SER A 471 -22.40 18.98 -4.30
N GLY A 472 -21.22 18.43 -4.52
CA GLY A 472 -19.94 18.95 -4.03
C GLY A 472 -19.77 18.85 -2.51
N THR A 473 -20.74 18.28 -1.81
CA THR A 473 -20.71 18.07 -0.35
C THR A 473 -21.21 16.67 -0.01
N VAL A 474 -20.61 16.07 1.03
CA VAL A 474 -21.02 14.76 1.52
C VAL A 474 -22.00 14.95 2.68
N ARG A 475 -23.18 14.32 2.58
CA ARG A 475 -24.16 14.24 3.66
C ARG A 475 -24.39 12.78 4.00
N LEU A 476 -24.37 12.46 5.30
CA LEU A 476 -24.58 11.12 5.81
C LEU A 476 -25.92 11.00 6.52
N ILE A 477 -26.61 9.89 6.27
CA ILE A 477 -27.78 9.45 7.02
C ILE A 477 -27.46 8.03 7.51
N VAL A 478 -27.53 7.80 8.82
CA VAL A 478 -27.23 6.51 9.43
C VAL A 478 -28.50 6.01 10.12
N ASP A 479 -28.99 4.84 9.71
CA ASP A 479 -30.23 4.22 10.21
C ASP A 479 -31.46 5.16 10.15
N GLY A 480 -31.49 6.03 9.15
CA GLY A 480 -32.55 7.00 8.92
C GLY A 480 -32.32 8.37 9.59
N GLU A 481 -31.29 8.51 10.42
CA GLU A 481 -30.98 9.76 11.12
C GLU A 481 -29.79 10.49 10.47
N PRO A 482 -29.87 11.81 10.26
CA PRO A 482 -28.77 12.58 9.70
C PRO A 482 -27.60 12.66 10.69
N VAL A 483 -26.38 12.55 10.16
CA VAL A 483 -25.13 12.67 10.93
C VAL A 483 -24.44 13.98 10.55
N GLU A 484 -23.98 14.72 11.53
CA GLU A 484 -23.19 15.92 11.32
C GLU A 484 -21.78 15.57 10.76
N GLY A 485 -21.40 16.24 9.67
CA GLY A 485 -20.13 15.99 8.99
C GLY A 485 -20.17 14.74 8.11
N ASN A 486 -19.01 14.14 7.88
CA ASN A 486 -18.81 13.00 6.96
C ASN A 486 -18.17 11.78 7.63
N THR A 487 -18.31 11.65 8.95
CA THR A 487 -17.73 10.53 9.72
C THR A 487 -18.82 9.69 10.38
N VAL A 488 -18.90 8.42 9.99
CA VAL A 488 -19.77 7.44 10.65
C VAL A 488 -19.14 7.08 12.01
N PRO A 489 -19.86 7.28 13.12
CA PRO A 489 -19.32 6.98 14.44
C PRO A 489 -19.11 5.47 14.65
N ALA A 490 -18.31 5.12 15.64
CA ALA A 490 -18.20 3.73 16.08
C ALA A 490 -19.46 3.33 16.86
N PHE A 491 -20.00 2.13 16.54
CA PHE A 491 -21.11 1.53 17.26
C PHE A 491 -20.60 0.47 18.25
N SER A 492 -21.38 0.15 19.27
CA SER A 492 -21.02 -0.83 20.32
C SER A 492 -21.96 -2.03 20.40
N ASP A 493 -22.96 -2.10 19.52
CA ASP A 493 -24.04 -3.11 19.56
C ASP A 493 -23.76 -4.37 18.73
N SER A 494 -22.67 -4.39 17.96
CA SER A 494 -22.33 -5.48 17.03
C SER A 494 -23.43 -5.74 15.99
N GLY A 495 -24.16 -4.69 15.63
CA GLY A 495 -25.32 -4.70 14.74
C GLY A 495 -24.97 -4.57 13.26
N THR A 496 -26.04 -4.32 12.49
CA THR A 496 -25.95 -3.92 11.09
C THR A 496 -26.53 -2.53 10.95
N HIS A 497 -25.76 -1.61 10.41
CA HIS A 497 -26.14 -0.22 10.21
C HIS A 497 -26.20 0.11 8.71
N ILE A 498 -27.21 0.86 8.34
CA ILE A 498 -27.39 1.35 6.96
C ILE A 498 -26.86 2.78 6.91
N VAL A 499 -25.88 3.00 6.05
CA VAL A 499 -25.25 4.31 5.82
C VAL A 499 -25.64 4.80 4.42
N GLU A 500 -26.44 5.83 4.33
CA GLU A 500 -26.74 6.50 3.08
C GLU A 500 -25.79 7.69 2.90
N VAL A 501 -25.16 7.77 1.74
CA VAL A 501 -24.17 8.80 1.38
C VAL A 501 -24.72 9.58 0.20
N CYS A 502 -25.07 10.83 0.40
CA CYS A 502 -25.42 11.76 -0.68
C CYS A 502 -24.20 12.66 -0.96
N CYS A 503 -23.62 12.59 -2.17
CA CYS A 503 -22.39 13.27 -2.54
C CYS A 503 -22.48 13.94 -3.93
#